data_8070d7976a488b2fee50942795d91871
#
_entry.id   8070d7976a488b2fee50942795d91871
#
_cell.length_a   1.000
_cell.length_b   1.000
_cell.length_c   1.000
_cell.angle_alpha   90.00
_cell.angle_beta   90.00
_cell.angle_gamma   90.00
#
_symmetry.space_group_name_H-M   'P 1'
#
loop_
_entity.id
_entity.type
_entity.pdbx_description
1 polymer ?
#
loop_
_entity_poly.entity_id
_entity_poly.type
_entity_poly.pdbx_seq_one_letter_code
_entity_poly.pdbx_strand_id
1 'polypeptide(L)'
;IPLSDVCPVETRKDSATGERSVVTAFDMEDAEAVGLIKIDVLGLKTVSVIKDCINKIKETRGIDVRELSLTLDDPKVYENFNAGNTVGVFQTDAAAYRNLIERMGIDNFNDLVVSNALVRPGALLSQGQRYIDCKKGVTKPVYPHAVVKDVLEETFGTVIFQEQLMQMAVLLADFTWAEADKLRKIIGKKRDAAGFDEFQEKFINNRYTTKAAAKKIWSEFEMAALYMFNKSHAVAYSMLSYQTMWLKINYPVEFVWSLLFNESTTDKITAYLMEAQRMNTTILPPDINLSEEFFSVEVRDGYEAIRFGLANVASCGKSAIQEITTKRPFNSYDEFANKCKKTAVKSTLRENLDKVGAFQNIGHASSFDHERYYLPVLGFSLNTNSAPNEMDDFVGKLADFHEITSPLTLVKAVVRSTKKTPQYLRIEFEDHSGGTTVFAERNTELATRDYVYALIGDRTLHAFCDAYEYHDSDLYKLMMFQNKGLNHEYSWLYGTGLGLVDDEKTLMYIFHQRTFTTAKDKEMSNLYCWDGHNIFKIVVFPTVFKKIKHIIKVNSWFAVRLEKIEDKQTLTRLDSYKIESDAGIIAVENYIERKGLKKESYV
;
A
#
# COMPACT_ATOMS: atom_id res chain seq x y z
N ILE A 1 19.13 27.54 36.16
CA ILE A 1 18.44 28.84 36.38
C ILE A 1 16.96 28.59 36.05
N PRO A 2 16.02 28.99 36.97
CA PRO A 2 14.59 28.92 36.66
C PRO A 2 14.23 29.74 35.40
N LEU A 3 13.29 29.26 34.60
CA LEU A 3 12.85 29.96 33.39
C LEU A 3 12.34 31.37 33.68
N SER A 4 11.67 31.55 34.82
CA SER A 4 11.17 32.84 35.33
C SER A 4 12.25 33.89 35.62
N ASP A 5 13.51 33.47 35.77
CA ASP A 5 14.63 34.41 36.04
C ASP A 5 15.23 34.94 34.72
N VAL A 6 14.83 34.36 33.59
CA VAL A 6 15.37 34.69 32.27
C VAL A 6 14.32 35.38 31.41
N CYS A 7 13.04 34.98 31.48
CA CYS A 7 11.96 35.52 30.68
C CYS A 7 10.59 35.45 31.38
N PRO A 8 9.61 36.20 30.92
CA PRO A 8 8.22 36.07 31.35
C PRO A 8 7.71 34.65 31.09
N VAL A 9 6.95 34.12 32.04
CA VAL A 9 6.40 32.76 31.95
C VAL A 9 4.89 32.74 32.07
N GLU A 10 4.25 31.77 31.43
CA GLU A 10 2.83 31.47 31.58
C GLU A 10 2.62 30.00 31.94
N THR A 11 1.44 29.65 32.42
CA THR A 11 1.08 28.28 32.72
C THR A 11 0.11 27.78 31.67
N ARG A 12 0.50 26.74 30.93
CA ARG A 12 -0.36 26.04 29.95
C ARG A 12 -0.76 24.66 30.45
N LYS A 13 -2.00 24.29 30.15
CA LYS A 13 -2.50 22.95 30.41
C LYS A 13 -2.31 22.10 29.16
N ASP A 14 -1.62 20.99 29.30
CA ASP A 14 -1.50 20.00 28.24
C ASP A 14 -2.88 19.40 27.95
N SER A 15 -3.28 19.38 26.69
CA SER A 15 -4.60 18.89 26.27
C SER A 15 -4.74 17.37 26.33
N ALA A 16 -3.62 16.64 26.28
CA ALA A 16 -3.62 15.18 26.28
C ALA A 16 -3.50 14.61 27.70
N THR A 17 -2.61 15.19 28.53
CA THR A 17 -2.35 14.69 29.90
C THR A 17 -3.16 15.43 30.98
N GLY A 18 -3.62 16.64 30.67
CA GLY A 18 -4.28 17.51 31.64
C GLY A 18 -3.33 18.18 32.64
N GLU A 19 -2.03 17.91 32.57
CA GLU A 19 -1.00 18.48 33.44
C GLU A 19 -0.74 19.96 33.10
N ARG A 20 -0.35 20.72 34.11
CA ARG A 20 0.03 22.13 33.94
C ARG A 20 1.55 22.23 33.87
N SER A 21 2.07 22.83 32.81
CA SER A 21 3.49 23.12 32.64
C SER A 21 3.72 24.64 32.57
N VAL A 22 4.88 25.06 33.08
CA VAL A 22 5.35 26.44 32.95
C VAL A 22 6.07 26.55 31.61
N VAL A 23 5.65 27.50 30.79
CA VAL A 23 6.23 27.77 29.46
C VAL A 23 6.66 29.24 29.37
N THR A 24 7.62 29.52 28.48
CA THR A 24 7.97 30.90 28.16
C THR A 24 6.79 31.61 27.50
N ALA A 25 6.58 32.90 27.85
CA ALA A 25 5.62 33.77 27.16
C ALA A 25 6.24 34.41 25.90
N PHE A 26 7.55 34.25 25.65
CA PHE A 26 8.23 34.71 24.46
C PHE A 26 7.99 33.74 23.31
N ASP A 27 7.98 34.24 22.08
CA ASP A 27 8.12 33.43 20.89
C ASP A 27 9.54 32.85 20.76
N MET A 28 9.80 32.07 19.70
CA MET A 28 11.07 31.40 19.53
C MET A 28 12.23 32.39 19.31
N GLU A 29 12.02 33.45 18.53
CA GLU A 29 13.05 34.41 18.20
C GLU A 29 13.47 35.24 19.43
N ASP A 30 12.48 35.70 20.22
CA ASP A 30 12.73 36.42 21.46
C ASP A 30 13.36 35.54 22.54
N ALA A 31 12.94 34.27 22.62
CA ALA A 31 13.55 33.32 23.54
C ALA A 31 15.01 33.05 23.21
N GLU A 32 15.38 32.91 21.94
CA GLU A 32 16.77 32.78 21.49
C GLU A 32 17.57 34.08 21.77
N ALA A 33 16.97 35.25 21.59
CA ALA A 33 17.62 36.54 21.82
C ALA A 33 18.04 36.75 23.28
N VAL A 34 17.29 36.21 24.24
CA VAL A 34 17.67 36.24 25.66
C VAL A 34 18.57 35.07 26.10
N GLY A 35 19.03 34.26 25.13
CA GLY A 35 20.00 33.18 25.37
C GLY A 35 19.39 31.83 25.74
N LEU A 36 18.08 31.65 25.57
CA LEU A 36 17.47 30.34 25.74
C LEU A 36 17.74 29.45 24.52
N ILE A 37 17.91 28.16 24.74
CA ILE A 37 18.10 27.17 23.69
C ILE A 37 16.87 26.27 23.63
N LYS A 38 16.25 26.18 22.46
CA LYS A 38 15.18 25.22 22.21
C LYS A 38 15.80 23.86 21.86
N ILE A 39 15.43 22.85 22.63
CA ILE A 39 15.81 21.45 22.39
C ILE A 39 14.52 20.67 22.09
N ASP A 40 14.41 20.13 20.89
CA ASP A 40 13.29 19.28 20.50
C ASP A 40 13.62 17.82 20.83
N VAL A 41 12.84 17.22 21.71
CA VAL A 41 12.94 15.78 22.02
C VAL A 41 11.78 15.07 21.33
N LEU A 42 12.06 14.51 20.15
CA LEU A 42 11.05 13.80 19.35
C LEU A 42 11.21 12.29 19.54
N GLY A 43 10.15 11.65 20.01
CA GLY A 43 10.08 10.19 20.10
C GLY A 43 9.98 9.56 18.72
N LEU A 44 10.81 8.53 18.45
CA LEU A 44 10.72 7.70 17.25
C LEU A 44 10.17 6.34 17.64
N LYS A 45 8.97 5.99 17.16
CA LYS A 45 8.34 4.68 17.34
C LYS A 45 9.25 3.53 16.90
N THR A 46 10.01 3.73 15.83
CA THR A 46 10.96 2.75 15.29
C THR A 46 12.03 2.34 16.30
N VAL A 47 12.48 3.24 17.15
CA VAL A 47 13.46 2.90 18.19
C VAL A 47 12.86 1.92 19.21
N SER A 48 11.57 2.08 19.55
CA SER A 48 10.85 1.11 20.37
C SER A 48 10.72 -0.24 19.65
N VAL A 49 10.36 -0.24 18.37
CA VAL A 49 10.29 -1.46 17.54
C VAL A 49 11.64 -2.20 17.55
N ILE A 50 12.75 -1.51 17.29
CA ILE A 50 14.09 -2.11 17.31
C ILE A 50 14.41 -2.70 18.70
N LYS A 51 14.15 -1.92 19.76
CA LYS A 51 14.40 -2.36 21.15
C LYS A 51 13.59 -3.62 21.48
N ASP A 52 12.30 -3.61 21.18
CA ASP A 52 11.41 -4.73 21.49
C ASP A 52 11.76 -5.97 20.66
N CYS A 53 12.13 -5.79 19.38
CA CYS A 53 12.64 -6.85 18.53
C CYS A 53 13.90 -7.50 19.13
N ILE A 54 14.90 -6.71 19.49
CA ILE A 54 16.16 -7.19 20.10
C ILE A 54 15.88 -7.94 21.40
N ASN A 55 15.01 -7.42 22.26
CA ASN A 55 14.65 -8.07 23.51
C ASN A 55 13.93 -9.41 23.25
N LYS A 56 13.05 -9.45 22.24
CA LYS A 56 12.33 -10.67 21.87
C LYS A 56 13.28 -11.73 21.30
N ILE A 57 14.24 -11.35 20.46
CA ILE A 57 15.30 -12.26 19.97
C ILE A 57 16.09 -12.86 21.13
N LYS A 58 16.43 -12.05 22.13
CA LYS A 58 17.12 -12.53 23.33
C LYS A 58 16.26 -13.52 24.13
N GLU A 59 14.95 -13.24 24.24
CA GLU A 59 13.99 -14.11 24.93
C GLU A 59 13.79 -15.44 24.21
N THR A 60 13.58 -15.41 22.87
CA THR A 60 13.20 -16.60 22.08
C THR A 60 14.41 -17.45 21.68
N ARG A 61 15.56 -16.81 21.38
CA ARG A 61 16.76 -17.48 20.84
C ARG A 61 17.98 -17.45 21.75
N GLY A 62 17.95 -16.70 22.86
CA GLY A 62 19.09 -16.51 23.74
C GLY A 62 20.24 -15.66 23.15
N ILE A 63 20.01 -15.00 22.00
CA ILE A 63 21.02 -14.21 21.28
C ILE A 63 20.87 -12.73 21.66
N ASP A 64 21.95 -12.11 22.14
CA ASP A 64 21.97 -10.66 22.32
C ASP A 64 22.52 -9.97 21.07
N VAL A 65 21.63 -9.48 20.23
CA VAL A 65 21.98 -8.84 18.94
C VAL A 65 22.80 -7.56 19.15
N ARG A 66 22.75 -6.91 20.33
CA ARG A 66 23.54 -5.71 20.63
C ARG A 66 25.04 -6.00 20.68
N GLU A 67 25.40 -7.26 20.91
CA GLU A 67 26.80 -7.72 20.94
C GLU A 67 27.32 -8.01 19.51
N LEU A 68 26.44 -8.05 18.53
CA LEU A 68 26.81 -8.27 17.13
C LEU A 68 27.27 -6.93 16.51
N SER A 69 28.48 -6.94 15.94
CA SER A 69 28.97 -5.79 15.16
C SER A 69 28.23 -5.74 13.82
N LEU A 70 27.42 -4.72 13.61
CA LEU A 70 26.80 -4.45 12.32
C LEU A 70 27.81 -3.73 11.42
N THR A 71 28.32 -4.42 10.42
CA THR A 71 29.36 -3.92 9.51
C THR A 71 28.81 -2.99 8.41
N LEU A 72 27.49 -2.84 8.29
CA LEU A 72 26.76 -2.03 7.28
C LEU A 72 27.09 -2.42 5.83
N ASP A 73 27.58 -3.63 5.59
CA ASP A 73 28.00 -4.14 4.28
C ASP A 73 27.35 -5.49 3.91
N ASP A 74 26.32 -5.93 4.64
CA ASP A 74 25.59 -7.15 4.32
C ASP A 74 24.84 -6.99 2.97
N PRO A 75 25.24 -7.74 1.93
CA PRO A 75 24.66 -7.61 0.60
C PRO A 75 23.16 -7.97 0.57
N LYS A 76 22.71 -8.88 1.44
CA LYS A 76 21.30 -9.26 1.53
C LYS A 76 20.41 -8.10 1.94
N VAL A 77 20.93 -7.16 2.75
CA VAL A 77 20.20 -5.95 3.13
C VAL A 77 19.92 -5.10 1.90
N TYR A 78 20.92 -4.86 1.06
CA TYR A 78 20.78 -4.04 -0.16
C TYR A 78 19.93 -4.74 -1.23
N GLU A 79 20.10 -6.04 -1.39
CA GLU A 79 19.24 -6.85 -2.27
C GLU A 79 17.76 -6.71 -1.90
N ASN A 80 17.43 -6.74 -0.61
CA ASN A 80 16.05 -6.59 -0.13
C ASN A 80 15.53 -5.16 -0.31
N PHE A 81 16.36 -4.12 -0.15
CA PHE A 81 15.97 -2.76 -0.54
C PHE A 81 15.63 -2.69 -2.03
N ASN A 82 16.49 -3.23 -2.90
CA ASN A 82 16.31 -3.21 -4.35
C ASN A 82 15.12 -4.06 -4.82
N ALA A 83 14.78 -5.11 -4.09
CA ALA A 83 13.58 -5.93 -4.33
C ALA A 83 12.28 -5.26 -3.84
N GLY A 84 12.35 -4.07 -3.22
CA GLY A 84 11.18 -3.37 -2.69
C GLY A 84 10.59 -3.97 -1.41
N ASN A 85 11.30 -4.87 -0.73
CA ASN A 85 10.86 -5.55 0.49
C ASN A 85 10.87 -4.62 1.73
N THR A 86 10.32 -3.42 1.60
CA THR A 86 10.49 -2.33 2.56
C THR A 86 9.34 -2.14 3.56
N VAL A 87 8.30 -2.97 3.53
CA VAL A 87 7.19 -2.90 4.50
C VAL A 87 7.73 -3.05 5.94
N GLY A 88 7.38 -2.10 6.80
CA GLY A 88 7.86 -2.02 8.18
C GLY A 88 9.31 -1.55 8.34
N VAL A 89 10.05 -1.33 7.27
CA VAL A 89 11.42 -0.81 7.31
C VAL A 89 11.37 0.71 7.42
N PHE A 90 12.14 1.25 8.37
CA PHE A 90 12.10 2.67 8.69
C PHE A 90 12.27 3.58 7.47
N GLN A 91 11.37 4.52 7.30
CA GLN A 91 11.27 5.52 6.23
C GLN A 91 11.11 4.99 4.79
N THR A 92 11.46 3.75 4.50
CA THR A 92 11.54 3.23 3.13
C THR A 92 10.26 2.57 2.63
N ASP A 93 9.24 2.46 3.48
CA ASP A 93 7.94 1.85 3.17
C ASP A 93 7.00 2.73 2.32
N ALA A 94 7.30 4.02 2.17
CA ALA A 94 6.52 4.93 1.35
C ALA A 94 6.75 4.70 -0.15
N ALA A 95 5.69 4.79 -0.97
CA ALA A 95 5.75 4.57 -2.42
C ALA A 95 6.78 5.46 -3.11
N ALA A 96 6.89 6.75 -2.72
CA ALA A 96 7.88 7.66 -3.28
C ALA A 96 9.33 7.20 -3.03
N TYR A 97 9.58 6.58 -1.88
CA TYR A 97 10.91 6.07 -1.54
C TYR A 97 11.21 4.78 -2.34
N ARG A 98 10.25 3.86 -2.45
CA ARG A 98 10.39 2.66 -3.28
C ARG A 98 10.70 3.00 -4.73
N ASN A 99 9.98 3.96 -5.32
CA ASN A 99 10.24 4.45 -6.68
C ASN A 99 11.64 5.04 -6.83
N LEU A 100 12.15 5.73 -5.82
CA LEU A 100 13.52 6.24 -5.84
C LEU A 100 14.54 5.10 -5.80
N ILE A 101 14.36 4.12 -4.92
CA ILE A 101 15.23 2.93 -4.82
C ILE A 101 15.28 2.18 -6.15
N GLU A 102 14.15 1.91 -6.76
CA GLU A 102 14.05 1.23 -8.05
C GLU A 102 14.82 1.97 -9.16
N ARG A 103 14.69 3.29 -9.19
CA ARG A 103 15.39 4.13 -10.17
C ARG A 103 16.90 4.23 -9.90
N MET A 104 17.30 4.31 -8.64
CA MET A 104 18.68 4.61 -8.23
C MET A 104 19.51 3.33 -8.04
N GLY A 105 18.93 2.31 -7.44
CA GLY A 105 19.64 1.17 -6.86
C GLY A 105 20.35 1.54 -5.56
N ILE A 106 20.40 0.60 -4.62
CA ILE A 106 21.11 0.72 -3.34
C ILE A 106 22.16 -0.39 -3.28
N ASP A 107 23.44 -0.07 -3.42
CA ASP A 107 24.53 -1.05 -3.46
C ASP A 107 25.36 -1.05 -2.18
N ASN A 108 25.30 0.05 -1.44
CA ASN A 108 26.08 0.28 -0.22
C ASN A 108 25.38 1.28 0.71
N PHE A 109 25.94 1.45 1.90
CA PHE A 109 25.39 2.35 2.92
C PHE A 109 25.33 3.81 2.48
N ASN A 110 26.33 4.29 1.70
CA ASN A 110 26.32 5.67 1.21
C ASN A 110 25.14 5.93 0.27
N ASP A 111 24.78 4.97 -0.57
CA ASP A 111 23.59 5.08 -1.44
C ASP A 111 22.32 5.24 -0.61
N LEU A 112 22.21 4.52 0.50
CA LEU A 112 21.09 4.65 1.42
C LEU A 112 21.05 6.05 2.07
N VAL A 113 22.20 6.60 2.45
CA VAL A 113 22.33 7.96 2.99
C VAL A 113 21.91 9.00 1.95
N VAL A 114 22.38 8.86 0.72
CA VAL A 114 22.03 9.76 -0.38
C VAL A 114 20.55 9.65 -0.73
N SER A 115 19.98 8.43 -0.76
CA SER A 115 18.56 8.24 -1.04
C SER A 115 17.67 8.96 -0.02
N ASN A 116 18.06 8.97 1.25
CA ASN A 116 17.36 9.69 2.31
C ASN A 116 17.32 11.22 2.05
N ALA A 117 18.40 11.77 1.53
CA ALA A 117 18.44 13.19 1.15
C ALA A 117 17.60 13.49 -0.11
N LEU A 118 17.61 12.58 -1.10
CA LEU A 118 17.00 12.78 -2.43
C LEU A 118 15.50 12.46 -2.51
N VAL A 119 14.93 11.70 -1.58
CA VAL A 119 13.52 11.27 -1.64
C VAL A 119 12.52 12.44 -1.65
N ARG A 120 12.94 13.62 -1.22
CA ARG A 120 12.10 14.83 -1.23
C ARG A 120 11.91 15.33 -2.68
N PRO A 121 10.66 15.67 -3.10
CA PRO A 121 10.37 16.01 -4.51
C PRO A 121 11.28 17.07 -5.11
N GLY A 122 11.58 18.14 -4.39
CA GLY A 122 12.44 19.21 -4.88
C GLY A 122 13.91 18.79 -5.08
N ALA A 123 14.45 18.00 -4.17
CA ALA A 123 15.81 17.45 -4.27
C ALA A 123 15.92 16.45 -5.42
N LEU A 124 14.91 15.58 -5.56
CA LEU A 124 14.86 14.58 -6.63
C LEU A 124 14.84 15.24 -8.02
N LEU A 125 14.01 16.27 -8.21
CA LEU A 125 13.90 16.97 -9.50
C LEU A 125 15.16 17.77 -9.84
N SER A 126 15.83 18.39 -8.87
CA SER A 126 16.96 19.28 -9.11
C SER A 126 18.30 18.56 -9.20
N GLN A 127 18.53 17.53 -8.40
CA GLN A 127 19.84 16.89 -8.21
C GLN A 127 19.79 15.36 -8.42
N GLY A 128 18.62 14.75 -8.19
CA GLY A 128 18.47 13.31 -8.16
C GLY A 128 18.78 12.65 -9.51
N GLN A 129 18.32 13.21 -10.62
CA GLN A 129 18.56 12.63 -11.94
C GLN A 129 20.06 12.62 -12.29
N ARG A 130 20.78 13.71 -12.02
CA ARG A 130 22.23 13.78 -12.24
C ARG A 130 22.98 12.72 -11.42
N TYR A 131 22.62 12.58 -10.15
CA TYR A 131 23.20 11.55 -9.29
C TYR A 131 22.97 10.15 -9.84
N ILE A 132 21.73 9.83 -10.21
CA ILE A 132 21.33 8.52 -10.75
C ILE A 132 22.07 8.20 -12.04
N ASP A 133 22.15 9.16 -12.96
CA ASP A 133 22.83 8.99 -14.26
C ASP A 133 24.34 8.75 -14.08
N CYS A 134 24.98 9.48 -13.17
CA CYS A 134 26.39 9.27 -12.84
C CYS A 134 26.60 7.89 -12.16
N LYS A 135 25.77 7.53 -11.19
CA LYS A 135 25.84 6.23 -10.51
C LYS A 135 25.68 5.05 -11.48
N LYS A 136 24.76 5.16 -12.43
CA LYS A 136 24.53 4.13 -13.46
C LYS A 136 25.53 4.17 -14.62
N GLY A 137 26.51 5.09 -14.58
CA GLY A 137 27.51 5.23 -15.64
C GLY A 137 26.98 5.82 -16.96
N VAL A 138 25.76 6.35 -16.98
CA VAL A 138 25.16 7.03 -18.15
C VAL A 138 25.92 8.32 -18.44
N THR A 139 26.31 9.06 -17.39
CA THR A 139 27.12 10.25 -17.48
C THR A 139 28.35 10.15 -16.59
N LYS A 140 29.43 10.87 -16.94
CA LYS A 140 30.61 10.93 -16.09
C LYS A 140 30.45 11.98 -15.00
N PRO A 141 30.91 11.72 -13.75
CA PRO A 141 30.98 12.74 -12.71
C PRO A 141 31.81 13.97 -13.17
N VAL A 142 31.29 15.15 -12.90
CA VAL A 142 31.99 16.41 -13.18
C VAL A 142 32.23 17.11 -11.86
N TYR A 143 33.51 17.34 -11.57
CA TYR A 143 33.96 18.06 -10.38
C TYR A 143 34.32 19.48 -10.75
N PRO A 144 33.83 20.52 -10.05
CA PRO A 144 34.05 21.90 -10.40
C PRO A 144 35.53 22.32 -10.26
N HIS A 145 36.27 21.65 -9.39
CA HIS A 145 37.71 21.83 -9.20
C HIS A 145 38.34 20.59 -8.55
N ALA A 146 39.63 20.33 -8.84
CA ALA A 146 40.32 19.15 -8.29
C ALA A 146 40.37 19.13 -6.77
N VAL A 147 40.52 20.29 -6.12
CA VAL A 147 40.57 20.43 -4.64
C VAL A 147 39.30 19.95 -3.94
N VAL A 148 38.15 20.00 -4.59
CA VAL A 148 36.88 19.57 -4.01
C VAL A 148 36.43 18.21 -4.51
N LYS A 149 37.27 17.50 -5.26
CA LYS A 149 36.93 16.16 -5.75
C LYS A 149 36.60 15.23 -4.61
N ASP A 150 37.44 15.15 -3.59
CA ASP A 150 37.26 14.24 -2.46
C ASP A 150 35.98 14.54 -1.65
N VAL A 151 35.57 15.80 -1.62
CA VAL A 151 34.30 16.23 -0.96
C VAL A 151 33.07 15.75 -1.73
N LEU A 152 33.15 15.71 -3.05
CA LEU A 152 32.02 15.43 -3.93
C LEU A 152 32.06 14.01 -4.54
N GLU A 153 33.12 13.25 -4.30
CA GLU A 153 33.29 11.92 -4.89
C GLU A 153 32.15 10.97 -4.47
N GLU A 154 31.78 10.99 -3.21
CA GLU A 154 30.69 10.19 -2.66
C GLU A 154 29.31 10.50 -3.26
N THR A 155 29.15 11.66 -3.91
CA THR A 155 27.92 12.13 -4.54
C THR A 155 28.08 12.38 -6.03
N PHE A 156 29.10 11.79 -6.65
CA PHE A 156 29.39 11.88 -8.10
C PHE A 156 29.44 13.32 -8.63
N GLY A 157 30.01 14.23 -7.85
CA GLY A 157 30.14 15.65 -8.24
C GLY A 157 28.88 16.49 -8.03
N THR A 158 27.85 15.94 -7.36
CA THR A 158 26.60 16.65 -7.05
C THR A 158 26.62 17.15 -5.62
N VAL A 159 26.26 18.41 -5.38
CA VAL A 159 26.15 18.98 -4.02
C VAL A 159 24.79 18.58 -3.44
N ILE A 160 24.77 17.60 -2.54
CA ILE A 160 23.56 17.07 -1.91
C ILE A 160 23.47 17.48 -0.44
N PHE A 161 24.63 17.54 0.25
CA PHE A 161 24.69 17.80 1.67
C PHE A 161 25.17 19.22 2.00
N GLN A 162 24.62 19.76 3.09
CA GLN A 162 25.02 21.09 3.61
C GLN A 162 26.50 21.13 3.98
N GLU A 163 27.02 20.03 4.49
CA GLU A 163 28.42 19.86 4.86
C GLU A 163 29.36 19.98 3.65
N GLN A 164 28.93 19.50 2.47
CA GLN A 164 29.69 19.63 1.23
C GLN A 164 29.83 21.10 0.81
N LEU A 165 28.75 21.88 0.91
CA LEU A 165 28.82 23.33 0.62
C LEU A 165 29.80 24.02 1.57
N MET A 166 29.75 23.72 2.87
CA MET A 166 30.67 24.31 3.86
C MET A 166 32.13 23.94 3.56
N GLN A 167 32.41 22.66 3.30
CA GLN A 167 33.74 22.18 2.95
C GLN A 167 34.28 22.85 1.65
N MET A 168 33.40 22.96 0.64
CA MET A 168 33.79 23.63 -0.60
C MET A 168 34.12 25.13 -0.40
N ALA A 169 33.35 25.83 0.44
CA ALA A 169 33.63 27.23 0.79
C ALA A 169 34.99 27.39 1.50
N VAL A 170 35.30 26.49 2.43
CA VAL A 170 36.59 26.44 3.13
C VAL A 170 37.75 26.17 2.15
N LEU A 171 37.60 25.14 1.31
CA LEU A 171 38.68 24.68 0.41
C LEU A 171 38.91 25.59 -0.79
N LEU A 172 37.87 26.22 -1.36
CA LEU A 172 37.97 27.05 -2.56
C LEU A 172 38.16 28.52 -2.25
N ALA A 173 37.66 29.03 -1.12
CA ALA A 173 37.60 30.47 -0.88
C ALA A 173 38.16 30.86 0.50
N ASP A 174 38.91 29.98 1.13
CA ASP A 174 39.56 30.21 2.43
C ASP A 174 38.60 30.73 3.51
N PHE A 175 37.34 30.24 3.48
CA PHE A 175 36.36 30.54 4.56
C PHE A 175 36.77 29.82 5.84
N THR A 176 36.62 30.49 6.95
CA THR A 176 36.60 29.79 8.24
C THR A 176 35.34 28.93 8.36
N TRP A 177 35.37 27.91 9.20
CA TRP A 177 34.18 27.09 9.47
C TRP A 177 32.99 27.91 9.99
N ALA A 178 33.27 28.97 10.78
CA ALA A 178 32.21 29.88 11.26
C ALA A 178 31.56 30.68 10.12
N GLU A 179 32.38 31.16 9.15
CA GLU A 179 31.85 31.81 7.96
C GLU A 179 31.10 30.85 7.04
N ALA A 180 31.59 29.63 6.88
CA ALA A 180 30.93 28.60 6.11
C ALA A 180 29.56 28.20 6.69
N ASP A 181 29.43 28.13 8.02
CA ASP A 181 28.13 27.89 8.68
C ASP A 181 27.18 29.09 8.50
N LYS A 182 27.68 30.31 8.61
CA LYS A 182 26.88 31.53 8.28
C LYS A 182 26.43 31.50 6.83
N LEU A 183 27.31 31.18 5.89
CA LEU A 183 26.98 31.04 4.47
C LEU A 183 25.86 30.02 4.28
N ARG A 184 25.97 28.84 4.88
CA ARG A 184 24.94 27.79 4.84
C ARG A 184 23.56 28.31 5.28
N LYS A 185 23.51 29.13 6.35
CA LYS A 185 22.26 29.69 6.88
C LYS A 185 21.64 30.75 5.97
N ILE A 186 22.43 31.57 5.30
CA ILE A 186 21.95 32.71 4.53
C ILE A 186 21.72 32.39 3.05
N ILE A 187 22.46 31.44 2.46
CA ILE A 187 22.39 31.16 1.02
C ILE A 187 21.01 30.69 0.56
N GLY A 188 20.28 29.94 1.41
CA GLY A 188 18.90 29.52 1.17
C GLY A 188 17.86 30.63 1.34
N LYS A 189 18.20 31.70 2.07
CA LYS A 189 17.33 32.88 2.28
C LYS A 189 17.49 33.93 1.15
N LYS A 190 18.38 33.69 0.21
CA LYS A 190 18.71 34.53 -0.97
C LYS A 190 19.24 35.92 -0.60
N ARG A 191 19.22 36.85 -1.59
CA ARG A 191 19.85 38.18 -1.55
C ARG A 191 19.34 39.10 -0.45
N ASP A 192 18.22 38.77 0.18
CA ASP A 192 17.63 39.60 1.25
C ASP A 192 18.31 39.39 2.60
N ALA A 193 19.24 38.43 2.70
CA ALA A 193 19.94 38.17 3.95
C ALA A 193 21.19 39.05 4.10
N ALA A 194 21.33 39.69 5.26
CA ALA A 194 22.51 40.52 5.57
C ALA A 194 23.78 39.66 5.43
N GLY A 195 24.78 40.21 4.66
CA GLY A 195 26.05 39.55 4.40
C GLY A 195 26.10 38.64 3.17
N PHE A 196 24.99 38.44 2.43
CA PHE A 196 24.99 37.60 1.23
C PHE A 196 25.99 38.07 0.18
N ASP A 197 25.96 39.38 -0.16
CA ASP A 197 26.85 39.96 -1.18
C ASP A 197 28.31 39.86 -0.76
N GLU A 198 28.64 40.06 0.51
CA GLU A 198 29.99 39.93 1.06
C GLU A 198 30.55 38.49 0.90
N PHE A 199 29.74 37.48 1.24
CA PHE A 199 30.14 36.10 1.06
C PHE A 199 30.24 35.71 -0.42
N GLN A 200 29.34 36.20 -1.28
CA GLN A 200 29.44 36.00 -2.72
C GLN A 200 30.70 36.60 -3.29
N GLU A 201 31.01 37.86 -2.94
CA GLU A 201 32.21 38.54 -3.43
C GLU A 201 33.49 37.84 -2.94
N LYS A 202 33.56 37.46 -1.67
CA LYS A 202 34.67 36.67 -1.11
C LYS A 202 34.86 35.37 -1.86
N PHE A 203 33.78 34.63 -2.13
CA PHE A 203 33.82 33.35 -2.86
C PHE A 203 34.27 33.54 -4.32
N ILE A 204 33.75 34.54 -5.03
CA ILE A 204 34.09 34.79 -6.45
C ILE A 204 35.53 35.23 -6.61
N ASN A 205 36.08 35.97 -5.67
CA ASN A 205 37.46 36.45 -5.71
C ASN A 205 38.49 35.46 -5.13
N ASN A 206 38.12 34.17 -5.00
CA ASN A 206 39.06 33.15 -4.51
C ASN A 206 40.28 32.97 -5.41
N ARG A 207 41.34 32.39 -4.86
CA ARG A 207 42.64 32.20 -5.54
C ARG A 207 42.76 30.89 -6.33
N TYR A 208 41.83 29.98 -6.17
CA TYR A 208 41.95 28.63 -6.74
C TYR A 208 41.23 28.46 -8.07
N THR A 209 40.27 29.34 -8.37
CA THR A 209 39.49 29.26 -9.61
C THR A 209 39.45 30.60 -10.35
N THR A 210 39.09 30.56 -11.65
CA THR A 210 38.78 31.79 -12.37
C THR A 210 37.46 32.39 -11.87
N LYS A 211 37.32 33.72 -11.96
CA LYS A 211 36.04 34.38 -11.57
C LYS A 211 34.84 33.81 -12.29
N ALA A 212 34.96 33.38 -13.54
CA ALA A 212 33.88 32.75 -14.29
C ALA A 212 33.51 31.38 -13.71
N ALA A 213 34.49 30.55 -13.34
CA ALA A 213 34.27 29.27 -12.72
C ALA A 213 33.67 29.45 -11.31
N ALA A 214 34.19 30.38 -10.51
CA ALA A 214 33.66 30.69 -9.18
C ALA A 214 32.20 31.14 -9.24
N LYS A 215 31.80 32.00 -10.19
CA LYS A 215 30.42 32.41 -10.40
C LYS A 215 29.51 31.21 -10.75
N LYS A 216 29.99 30.28 -11.56
CA LYS A 216 29.24 29.08 -11.90
C LYS A 216 29.02 28.20 -10.67
N ILE A 217 30.07 27.96 -9.87
CA ILE A 217 29.97 27.18 -8.62
C ILE A 217 29.02 27.87 -7.65
N TRP A 218 29.10 29.18 -7.51
CA TRP A 218 28.18 29.92 -6.63
C TRP A 218 26.72 29.78 -7.07
N SER A 219 26.43 29.87 -8.37
CA SER A 219 25.08 29.64 -8.90
C SER A 219 24.60 28.22 -8.63
N GLU A 220 25.48 27.20 -8.68
CA GLU A 220 25.15 25.83 -8.28
C GLU A 220 24.86 25.76 -6.78
N PHE A 221 25.55 26.50 -5.94
CA PHE A 221 25.26 26.61 -4.50
C PHE A 221 23.88 27.23 -4.24
N GLU A 222 23.54 28.33 -4.91
CA GLU A 222 22.24 28.97 -4.77
C GLU A 222 21.07 28.03 -5.14
N MET A 223 21.23 27.23 -6.19
CA MET A 223 20.25 26.24 -6.60
C MET A 223 20.17 25.08 -5.61
N ALA A 224 21.31 24.58 -5.17
CA ALA A 224 21.40 23.45 -4.24
C ALA A 224 20.88 23.83 -2.84
N ALA A 225 21.12 25.08 -2.40
CA ALA A 225 20.78 25.55 -1.06
C ALA A 225 19.31 25.39 -0.67
N LEU A 226 18.42 25.37 -1.65
CA LEU A 226 16.99 25.17 -1.42
C LEU A 226 16.67 23.72 -1.00
N TYR A 227 17.55 22.77 -1.33
CA TYR A 227 17.25 21.32 -1.20
C TYR A 227 18.35 20.54 -0.49
N MET A 228 19.50 21.14 -0.16
CA MET A 228 20.57 20.47 0.59
C MET A 228 20.06 19.90 1.90
N PHE A 229 20.58 18.74 2.25
CA PHE A 229 20.22 18.01 3.45
C PHE A 229 21.36 17.98 4.45
N ASN A 230 21.04 17.84 5.73
CA ASN A 230 22.05 17.63 6.76
C ASN A 230 22.56 16.18 6.68
N LYS A 231 23.86 15.98 6.45
CA LYS A 231 24.45 14.66 6.26
C LYS A 231 24.39 13.81 7.53
N SER A 232 24.65 14.40 8.70
CA SER A 232 24.62 13.66 9.96
C SER A 232 23.23 13.12 10.27
N HIS A 233 22.18 13.89 9.95
CA HIS A 233 20.79 13.42 10.05
C HIS A 233 20.53 12.27 9.07
N ALA A 234 20.93 12.42 7.80
CA ALA A 234 20.77 11.37 6.79
C ALA A 234 21.46 10.07 7.20
N VAL A 235 22.69 10.14 7.72
CA VAL A 235 23.44 8.98 8.23
C VAL A 235 22.70 8.31 9.38
N ALA A 236 22.28 9.08 10.40
CA ALA A 236 21.59 8.52 11.56
C ALA A 236 20.29 7.80 11.19
N TYR A 237 19.50 8.39 10.29
CA TYR A 237 18.25 7.80 9.82
C TYR A 237 18.48 6.59 8.92
N SER A 238 19.51 6.63 8.08
CA SER A 238 19.87 5.48 7.24
C SER A 238 20.39 4.30 8.07
N MET A 239 21.03 4.56 9.21
CA MET A 239 21.37 3.49 10.17
C MET A 239 20.13 2.78 10.68
N LEU A 240 19.07 3.52 11.04
CA LEU A 240 17.80 2.91 11.47
C LEU A 240 17.13 2.13 10.32
N SER A 241 17.18 2.65 9.08
CA SER A 241 16.68 1.93 7.91
C SER A 241 17.45 0.64 7.69
N TYR A 242 18.78 0.68 7.76
CA TYR A 242 19.63 -0.51 7.64
C TYR A 242 19.35 -1.53 8.75
N GLN A 243 19.32 -1.09 10.01
CA GLN A 243 19.08 -1.95 11.17
C GLN A 243 17.72 -2.63 11.09
N THR A 244 16.67 -1.89 10.72
CA THR A 244 15.32 -2.46 10.58
C THR A 244 15.24 -3.46 9.44
N MET A 245 15.90 -3.23 8.31
CA MET A 245 16.00 -4.20 7.21
C MET A 245 16.80 -5.44 7.65
N TRP A 246 17.93 -5.24 8.32
CA TRP A 246 18.76 -6.34 8.80
C TRP A 246 18.02 -7.23 9.82
N LEU A 247 17.28 -6.62 10.75
CA LEU A 247 16.43 -7.36 11.70
C LEU A 247 15.33 -8.13 10.95
N LYS A 248 14.70 -7.51 9.98
CA LYS A 248 13.65 -8.10 9.17
C LYS A 248 14.09 -9.37 8.44
N ILE A 249 15.27 -9.36 7.83
CA ILE A 249 15.75 -10.52 7.05
C ILE A 249 16.36 -11.63 7.92
N ASN A 250 16.95 -11.29 9.07
CA ASN A 250 17.60 -12.26 9.94
C ASN A 250 16.68 -12.81 11.04
N TYR A 251 15.69 -12.03 11.48
CA TYR A 251 14.78 -12.35 12.58
C TYR A 251 13.33 -11.95 12.23
N PRO A 252 12.76 -12.56 11.16
CA PRO A 252 11.48 -12.12 10.60
C PRO A 252 10.32 -12.18 11.59
N VAL A 253 10.25 -13.24 12.40
CA VAL A 253 9.15 -13.43 13.36
C VAL A 253 9.17 -12.36 14.44
N GLU A 254 10.33 -12.15 15.07
CA GLU A 254 10.49 -11.17 16.14
C GLU A 254 10.36 -9.74 15.61
N PHE A 255 10.83 -9.50 14.38
CA PHE A 255 10.68 -8.19 13.74
C PHE A 255 9.22 -7.85 13.46
N VAL A 256 8.48 -8.75 12.80
CA VAL A 256 7.04 -8.53 12.52
C VAL A 256 6.26 -8.44 13.82
N TRP A 257 6.55 -9.31 14.80
CA TRP A 257 5.93 -9.19 16.12
C TRP A 257 6.17 -7.81 16.74
N SER A 258 7.37 -7.28 16.68
CA SER A 258 7.68 -5.97 17.26
C SER A 258 6.96 -4.82 16.55
N LEU A 259 6.73 -4.92 15.24
CA LEU A 259 5.88 -3.99 14.49
C LEU A 259 4.42 -4.05 14.97
N LEU A 260 3.86 -5.26 15.06
CA LEU A 260 2.48 -5.50 15.51
C LEU A 260 2.25 -5.08 16.96
N PHE A 261 3.23 -5.35 17.83
CA PHE A 261 3.17 -4.99 19.26
C PHE A 261 3.15 -3.47 19.48
N ASN A 262 3.85 -2.72 18.64
CA ASN A 262 3.95 -1.27 18.72
C ASN A 262 2.89 -0.54 17.86
N GLU A 263 1.96 -1.24 17.18
CA GLU A 263 0.99 -0.62 16.29
C GLU A 263 -0.44 -0.73 16.84
N SER A 264 -1.20 0.35 16.65
CA SER A 264 -2.61 0.41 17.04
C SER A 264 -3.55 0.71 15.86
N THR A 265 -2.99 1.09 14.72
CA THR A 265 -3.76 1.43 13.52
C THR A 265 -4.09 0.15 12.74
N THR A 266 -5.36 -0.13 12.52
CA THR A 266 -5.83 -1.36 11.86
C THR A 266 -5.19 -1.59 10.49
N ASP A 267 -5.10 -0.55 9.65
CA ASP A 267 -4.53 -0.68 8.30
C ASP A 267 -3.05 -1.09 8.33
N LYS A 268 -2.28 -0.52 9.26
CA LYS A 268 -0.87 -0.91 9.43
C LYS A 268 -0.71 -2.31 9.99
N ILE A 269 -1.55 -2.68 10.97
CA ILE A 269 -1.56 -4.05 11.50
C ILE A 269 -1.78 -5.04 10.37
N THR A 270 -2.77 -4.79 9.51
CA THR A 270 -3.04 -5.66 8.37
C THR A 270 -1.87 -5.71 7.38
N ALA A 271 -1.25 -4.55 7.06
CA ALA A 271 -0.07 -4.52 6.20
C ALA A 271 1.09 -5.35 6.77
N TYR A 272 1.31 -5.31 8.09
CA TYR A 272 2.35 -6.11 8.75
C TYR A 272 2.01 -7.61 8.79
N LEU A 273 0.74 -7.97 8.93
CA LEU A 273 0.29 -9.37 8.86
C LEU A 273 0.44 -9.92 7.43
N MET A 274 0.11 -9.14 6.41
CA MET A 274 0.36 -9.51 5.00
C MET A 274 1.86 -9.72 4.74
N GLU A 275 2.69 -8.83 5.27
CA GLU A 275 4.14 -8.96 5.16
C GLU A 275 4.67 -10.21 5.87
N ALA A 276 4.12 -10.54 7.05
CA ALA A 276 4.42 -11.80 7.74
C ALA A 276 4.16 -13.01 6.85
N GLN A 277 3.00 -13.05 6.21
CA GLN A 277 2.65 -14.12 5.28
C GLN A 277 3.60 -14.18 4.08
N ARG A 278 3.91 -13.04 3.46
CA ARG A 278 4.89 -12.95 2.37
C ARG A 278 6.27 -13.49 2.77
N MET A 279 6.63 -13.34 4.04
CA MET A 279 7.88 -13.84 4.62
C MET A 279 7.77 -15.28 5.16
N ASN A 280 6.67 -15.99 4.88
CA ASN A 280 6.36 -17.33 5.38
C ASN A 280 6.37 -17.42 6.93
N THR A 281 6.05 -16.32 7.62
CA THR A 281 5.86 -16.32 9.07
C THR A 281 4.46 -16.81 9.39
N THR A 282 4.36 -17.86 10.19
CA THR A 282 3.08 -18.44 10.61
C THR A 282 2.34 -17.50 11.56
N ILE A 283 1.09 -17.18 11.24
CA ILE A 283 0.18 -16.45 12.11
C ILE A 283 -0.86 -17.43 12.66
N LEU A 284 -0.92 -17.55 13.98
CA LEU A 284 -1.85 -18.43 14.66
C LEU A 284 -3.13 -17.67 15.06
N PRO A 285 -4.31 -18.31 14.93
CA PRO A 285 -5.57 -17.72 15.35
C PRO A 285 -5.58 -17.41 16.86
N PRO A 286 -6.51 -16.58 17.33
CA PRO A 286 -6.73 -16.40 18.75
C PRO A 286 -7.00 -17.74 19.45
N ASP A 287 -6.52 -17.86 20.68
CA ASP A 287 -6.77 -19.00 21.56
C ASP A 287 -7.18 -18.52 22.93
N ILE A 288 -8.23 -19.08 23.49
CA ILE A 288 -8.81 -18.62 24.74
C ILE A 288 -7.86 -18.76 25.93
N ASN A 289 -6.98 -19.75 25.91
CA ASN A 289 -6.00 -20.00 26.98
C ASN A 289 -4.62 -19.40 26.71
N LEU A 290 -4.21 -19.26 25.44
CA LEU A 290 -2.84 -18.92 25.05
C LEU A 290 -2.68 -17.47 24.59
N SER A 291 -3.70 -16.86 23.97
CA SER A 291 -3.59 -15.50 23.47
C SER A 291 -3.39 -14.49 24.58
N GLU A 292 -2.36 -13.67 24.48
CA GLU A 292 -2.14 -12.50 25.33
C GLU A 292 -3.09 -11.34 24.95
N GLU A 293 -3.00 -10.21 25.63
CA GLU A 293 -3.72 -8.99 25.24
C GLU A 293 -3.36 -8.58 23.82
N PHE A 294 -2.06 -8.49 23.52
CA PHE A 294 -1.52 -8.16 22.20
C PHE A 294 -0.94 -9.39 21.51
N PHE A 295 -0.45 -9.22 20.29
CA PHE A 295 0.28 -10.29 19.59
C PHE A 295 1.45 -10.81 20.43
N SER A 296 1.68 -12.13 20.39
CA SER A 296 2.78 -12.78 21.11
C SER A 296 3.53 -13.76 20.21
N VAL A 297 4.81 -13.97 20.49
CA VAL A 297 5.58 -15.02 19.81
C VAL A 297 5.39 -16.33 20.58
N GLU A 298 5.03 -17.38 19.87
CA GLU A 298 4.87 -18.73 20.37
C GLU A 298 5.88 -19.65 19.70
N VAL A 299 6.61 -20.42 20.50
CA VAL A 299 7.57 -21.42 20.01
C VAL A 299 6.94 -22.81 20.20
N ARG A 300 6.70 -23.53 19.11
CA ARG A 300 6.14 -24.89 19.11
C ARG A 300 6.97 -25.80 18.23
N ASP A 301 7.37 -26.94 18.75
CA ASP A 301 8.07 -27.99 18.00
C ASP A 301 9.29 -27.47 17.19
N GLY A 302 9.97 -26.44 17.69
CA GLY A 302 11.08 -25.78 17.03
C GLY A 302 10.70 -24.76 15.95
N TYR A 303 9.41 -24.47 15.78
CA TYR A 303 8.90 -23.41 14.90
C TYR A 303 8.43 -22.21 15.71
N GLU A 304 8.73 -21.03 15.21
CA GLU A 304 8.27 -19.78 15.77
C GLU A 304 7.05 -19.28 14.98
N ALA A 305 6.04 -18.83 15.72
CA ALA A 305 4.82 -18.30 15.14
C ALA A 305 4.33 -17.08 15.91
N ILE A 306 3.53 -16.24 15.29
CA ILE A 306 2.90 -15.09 15.93
C ILE A 306 1.45 -15.45 16.24
N ARG A 307 1.08 -15.46 17.51
CA ARG A 307 -0.30 -15.65 17.95
C ARG A 307 -1.08 -14.35 17.96
N PHE A 308 -2.28 -14.39 17.44
CA PHE A 308 -3.20 -13.25 17.45
C PHE A 308 -3.60 -12.87 18.88
N GLY A 309 -3.49 -11.57 19.20
CA GLY A 309 -3.86 -11.02 20.50
C GLY A 309 -5.38 -10.85 20.66
N LEU A 310 -5.87 -10.96 21.88
CA LEU A 310 -7.29 -10.79 22.19
C LEU A 310 -7.82 -9.39 21.88
N ALA A 311 -6.98 -8.35 22.04
CA ALA A 311 -7.35 -6.96 21.74
C ALA A 311 -7.69 -6.72 20.27
N ASN A 312 -7.23 -7.60 19.38
CA ASN A 312 -7.47 -7.51 17.94
C ASN A 312 -8.70 -8.31 17.48
N VAL A 313 -9.37 -9.01 18.39
CA VAL A 313 -10.66 -9.68 18.12
C VAL A 313 -11.79 -8.65 18.22
N ALA A 314 -12.65 -8.59 17.23
CA ALA A 314 -13.78 -7.65 17.22
C ALA A 314 -14.63 -7.78 18.50
N SER A 315 -14.95 -6.64 19.10
CA SER A 315 -15.71 -6.53 20.36
C SER A 315 -14.98 -7.01 21.63
N CYS A 316 -13.67 -7.29 21.58
CA CYS A 316 -12.88 -7.69 22.74
C CYS A 316 -12.20 -6.47 23.40
N GLY A 317 -12.90 -5.82 24.31
CA GLY A 317 -12.36 -4.69 25.05
C GLY A 317 -11.58 -5.10 26.31
N LYS A 318 -10.86 -4.14 26.93
CA LYS A 318 -9.99 -4.34 28.10
C LYS A 318 -10.65 -5.14 29.24
N SER A 319 -11.91 -4.85 29.57
CA SER A 319 -12.65 -5.58 30.62
C SER A 319 -12.84 -7.06 30.30
N ALA A 320 -13.09 -7.39 29.04
CA ALA A 320 -13.23 -8.78 28.60
C ALA A 320 -11.87 -9.50 28.62
N ILE A 321 -10.81 -8.83 28.15
CA ILE A 321 -9.44 -9.37 28.18
C ILE A 321 -9.05 -9.72 29.62
N GLN A 322 -9.24 -8.78 30.54
CA GLN A 322 -8.90 -8.97 31.96
C GLN A 322 -9.72 -10.13 32.57
N GLU A 323 -11.03 -10.21 32.28
CA GLU A 323 -11.89 -11.28 32.77
C GLU A 323 -11.42 -12.64 32.24
N ILE A 324 -11.11 -12.75 30.94
CA ILE A 324 -10.62 -13.98 30.32
C ILE A 324 -9.28 -14.39 30.91
N THR A 325 -8.29 -13.51 30.92
CA THR A 325 -6.92 -13.84 31.34
C THR A 325 -6.83 -14.19 32.82
N THR A 326 -7.64 -13.56 33.68
CA THR A 326 -7.68 -13.86 35.12
C THR A 326 -8.35 -15.21 35.43
N LYS A 327 -9.25 -15.70 34.57
CA LYS A 327 -10.03 -16.91 34.81
C LYS A 327 -9.47 -18.18 34.19
N ARG A 328 -8.41 -18.07 33.43
CA ARG A 328 -7.67 -19.20 32.81
C ARG A 328 -7.11 -20.16 33.87
N PRO A 329 -6.89 -21.44 33.54
CA PRO A 329 -7.22 -22.09 32.27
C PRO A 329 -8.67 -22.50 32.18
N PHE A 330 -9.15 -22.68 30.94
CA PHE A 330 -10.46 -23.27 30.64
C PHE A 330 -10.27 -24.64 29.96
N ASN A 331 -10.98 -25.66 30.44
CA ASN A 331 -10.88 -27.01 29.89
C ASN A 331 -12.07 -27.35 28.96
N SER A 332 -13.10 -26.53 28.96
CA SER A 332 -14.27 -26.67 28.07
C SER A 332 -14.92 -25.30 27.81
N TYR A 333 -15.74 -25.24 26.76
CA TYR A 333 -16.56 -24.06 26.48
C TYR A 333 -17.55 -23.75 27.62
N ASP A 334 -18.16 -24.78 28.22
CA ASP A 334 -19.09 -24.60 29.34
C ASP A 334 -18.39 -24.00 30.57
N GLU A 335 -17.16 -24.43 30.85
CA GLU A 335 -16.36 -23.86 31.92
C GLU A 335 -16.07 -22.36 31.67
N PHE A 336 -15.67 -22.01 30.45
CA PHE A 336 -15.49 -20.61 30.05
C PHE A 336 -16.78 -19.81 30.19
N ALA A 337 -17.90 -20.36 29.68
CA ALA A 337 -19.19 -19.70 29.70
C ALA A 337 -19.69 -19.42 31.12
N ASN A 338 -19.39 -20.34 32.08
CA ASN A 338 -19.80 -20.23 33.47
C ASN A 338 -18.84 -19.37 34.30
N LYS A 339 -17.52 -19.46 34.07
CA LYS A 339 -16.52 -18.70 34.84
C LYS A 339 -16.52 -17.22 34.46
N CYS A 340 -16.72 -16.87 33.18
CA CYS A 340 -16.64 -15.48 32.70
C CYS A 340 -17.98 -14.76 32.85
N LYS A 341 -17.94 -13.56 33.47
CA LYS A 341 -19.14 -12.72 33.66
C LYS A 341 -19.71 -12.29 32.33
N LYS A 342 -21.02 -12.49 32.11
CA LYS A 342 -21.72 -12.10 30.88
C LYS A 342 -21.71 -10.59 30.63
N THR A 343 -21.50 -9.76 31.66
CA THR A 343 -21.36 -8.30 31.53
C THR A 343 -20.02 -7.87 30.95
N ALA A 344 -18.96 -8.63 31.20
CA ALA A 344 -17.62 -8.38 30.65
C ALA A 344 -17.45 -9.08 29.28
N VAL A 345 -17.84 -10.36 29.19
CA VAL A 345 -17.73 -11.18 27.97
C VAL A 345 -19.13 -11.36 27.39
N LYS A 346 -19.57 -10.38 26.60
CA LYS A 346 -20.91 -10.34 25.98
C LYS A 346 -21.10 -11.44 24.93
N SER A 347 -22.38 -11.74 24.58
CA SER A 347 -22.72 -12.76 23.58
C SER A 347 -22.02 -12.56 22.23
N THR A 348 -22.01 -11.33 21.73
CA THR A 348 -21.30 -10.97 20.47
C THR A 348 -19.82 -11.34 20.51
N LEU A 349 -19.12 -11.07 21.62
CA LEU A 349 -17.72 -11.46 21.75
C LEU A 349 -17.54 -12.97 21.82
N ARG A 350 -18.42 -13.68 22.55
CA ARG A 350 -18.39 -15.15 22.63
C ARG A 350 -18.55 -15.78 21.24
N GLU A 351 -19.48 -15.26 20.46
CA GLU A 351 -19.70 -15.67 19.09
C GLU A 351 -18.50 -15.34 18.19
N ASN A 352 -17.90 -14.16 18.31
CA ASN A 352 -16.71 -13.78 17.55
C ASN A 352 -15.51 -14.68 17.88
N LEU A 353 -15.29 -15.01 19.16
CA LEU A 353 -14.23 -15.93 19.56
C LEU A 353 -14.46 -17.35 19.01
N ASP A 354 -15.71 -17.81 18.96
CA ASP A 354 -16.07 -19.10 18.37
C ASP A 354 -15.86 -19.08 16.85
N LYS A 355 -16.32 -18.04 16.18
CA LYS A 355 -16.13 -17.84 14.73
C LYS A 355 -14.68 -17.91 14.27
N VAL A 356 -13.74 -17.47 15.10
CA VAL A 356 -12.30 -17.49 14.77
C VAL A 356 -11.56 -18.67 15.40
N GLY A 357 -12.28 -19.67 15.92
CA GLY A 357 -11.69 -20.90 16.42
C GLY A 357 -10.96 -20.80 17.76
N ALA A 358 -11.22 -19.74 18.56
CA ALA A 358 -10.51 -19.53 19.83
C ALA A 358 -10.71 -20.66 20.87
N PHE A 359 -11.68 -21.53 20.68
CA PHE A 359 -12.02 -22.64 21.57
C PHE A 359 -11.60 -24.01 21.04
N GLN A 360 -10.90 -24.09 19.89
CA GLN A 360 -10.51 -25.37 19.27
C GLN A 360 -9.66 -26.22 20.21
N ASN A 361 -8.69 -25.63 20.89
CA ASN A 361 -7.76 -26.35 21.78
C ASN A 361 -8.40 -26.90 23.06
N ILE A 362 -9.63 -26.50 23.37
CA ILE A 362 -10.43 -27.05 24.49
C ILE A 362 -11.52 -28.00 24.02
N GLY A 363 -11.43 -28.48 22.77
CA GLY A 363 -12.32 -29.49 22.21
C GLY A 363 -13.74 -29.01 21.88
N HIS A 364 -13.94 -27.69 21.70
CA HIS A 364 -15.24 -27.16 21.30
C HIS A 364 -15.47 -27.38 19.81
N ALA A 365 -16.55 -28.08 19.47
CA ALA A 365 -17.01 -28.26 18.10
C ALA A 365 -17.81 -27.03 17.67
N SER A 366 -17.16 -26.13 16.96
CA SER A 366 -17.82 -24.96 16.38
C SER A 366 -18.68 -25.35 15.19
N SER A 367 -19.79 -24.63 15.01
CA SER A 367 -20.63 -24.73 13.80
C SER A 367 -20.18 -23.79 12.70
N PHE A 368 -19.16 -22.96 12.96
CA PHE A 368 -18.68 -21.98 12.02
C PHE A 368 -17.50 -22.52 11.20
N ASP A 369 -17.48 -22.16 9.94
CA ASP A 369 -16.28 -22.24 9.10
C ASP A 369 -15.37 -21.06 9.48
N HIS A 370 -14.31 -21.34 10.24
CA HIS A 370 -13.43 -20.31 10.80
C HIS A 370 -12.77 -19.46 9.73
N GLU A 371 -12.40 -20.04 8.59
CA GLU A 371 -11.73 -19.33 7.51
C GLU A 371 -12.55 -18.15 7.00
N ARG A 372 -13.85 -18.37 6.86
CA ARG A 372 -14.80 -17.33 6.44
C ARG A 372 -14.88 -16.14 7.40
N TYR A 373 -14.63 -16.37 8.69
CA TYR A 373 -14.79 -15.35 9.72
C TYR A 373 -13.50 -14.68 10.16
N TYR A 374 -12.32 -15.15 9.73
CA TYR A 374 -11.08 -14.48 10.09
C TYR A 374 -11.07 -13.02 9.65
N LEU A 375 -11.38 -12.75 8.40
CA LEU A 375 -11.38 -11.38 7.90
C LEU A 375 -12.43 -10.47 8.58
N PRO A 376 -13.72 -10.83 8.69
CA PRO A 376 -14.70 -9.99 9.37
C PRO A 376 -14.40 -9.74 10.85
N VAL A 377 -13.87 -10.72 11.57
CA VAL A 377 -13.66 -10.66 13.02
C VAL A 377 -12.28 -10.15 13.39
N LEU A 378 -11.23 -10.58 12.70
CA LEU A 378 -9.84 -10.21 12.98
C LEU A 378 -9.36 -9.03 12.13
N GLY A 379 -10.05 -8.73 11.04
CA GLY A 379 -9.59 -7.75 10.04
C GLY A 379 -8.49 -8.28 9.12
N PHE A 380 -8.27 -9.61 9.12
CA PHE A 380 -7.20 -10.27 8.38
C PHE A 380 -7.53 -11.74 8.14
N SER A 381 -7.22 -12.27 6.96
CA SER A 381 -7.35 -13.70 6.67
C SER A 381 -6.08 -14.44 7.09
N LEU A 382 -6.22 -15.45 7.94
CA LEU A 382 -5.08 -16.25 8.43
C LEU A 382 -4.58 -17.26 7.40
N ASN A 383 -5.41 -17.64 6.44
CA ASN A 383 -5.09 -18.64 5.45
C ASN A 383 -4.56 -18.01 4.16
N THR A 384 -3.25 -18.10 3.97
CA THR A 384 -2.62 -17.87 2.67
C THR A 384 -2.56 -19.14 1.83
N ASN A 385 -2.79 -20.30 2.45
CA ASN A 385 -2.72 -21.62 1.85
C ASN A 385 -4.09 -22.30 1.71
N SER A 386 -5.18 -21.55 1.54
CA SER A 386 -6.27 -22.14 0.78
C SER A 386 -5.64 -22.57 -0.54
N ALA A 387 -5.68 -23.85 -0.86
CA ALA A 387 -5.22 -24.34 -2.15
C ALA A 387 -5.70 -23.37 -3.22
N PRO A 388 -4.83 -22.91 -4.16
CA PRO A 388 -5.24 -21.97 -5.19
C PRO A 388 -6.54 -22.52 -5.77
N ASN A 389 -7.61 -21.75 -5.65
CA ASN A 389 -8.86 -22.18 -6.26
C ASN A 389 -8.81 -21.85 -7.76
N GLU A 390 -9.69 -22.47 -8.51
CA GLU A 390 -9.73 -22.30 -9.97
C GLU A 390 -9.86 -20.82 -10.41
N MET A 391 -10.35 -19.93 -9.55
CA MET A 391 -10.44 -18.50 -9.83
C MET A 391 -9.10 -17.77 -9.66
N ASP A 392 -8.21 -18.26 -8.80
CA ASP A 392 -6.94 -17.60 -8.51
C ASP A 392 -5.98 -17.61 -9.71
N ASP A 393 -6.15 -18.56 -10.65
CA ASP A 393 -5.39 -18.62 -11.90
C ASP A 393 -5.63 -17.41 -12.81
N PHE A 394 -6.73 -16.66 -12.60
CA PHE A 394 -7.11 -15.49 -13.40
C PHE A 394 -6.84 -14.16 -12.70
N VAL A 395 -6.42 -14.20 -11.44
CA VAL A 395 -6.27 -12.99 -10.61
C VAL A 395 -5.04 -12.19 -11.01
N GLY A 396 -5.24 -10.94 -11.42
CA GLY A 396 -4.19 -9.93 -11.57
C GLY A 396 -3.90 -9.22 -10.25
N LYS A 397 -2.83 -8.40 -10.24
CA LYS A 397 -2.40 -7.64 -9.05
C LYS A 397 -3.00 -6.24 -9.07
N LEU A 398 -3.48 -5.74 -7.93
CA LEU A 398 -3.95 -4.36 -7.81
C LEU A 398 -2.86 -3.31 -8.06
N ALA A 399 -1.59 -3.64 -7.81
CA ALA A 399 -0.48 -2.75 -8.10
C ALA A 399 -0.37 -2.39 -9.59
N ASP A 400 -0.88 -3.24 -10.49
CA ASP A 400 -0.83 -3.02 -11.93
C ASP A 400 -1.86 -1.98 -12.41
N PHE A 401 -2.76 -1.51 -11.52
CA PHE A 401 -3.83 -0.55 -11.84
C PHE A 401 -3.42 0.94 -11.73
N HIS A 402 -2.14 1.25 -11.68
CA HIS A 402 -1.68 2.65 -11.60
C HIS A 402 -1.84 3.45 -12.90
N GLU A 403 -2.13 2.79 -14.02
CA GLU A 403 -2.37 3.45 -15.30
C GLU A 403 -3.88 3.62 -15.60
N ILE A 404 -4.23 4.77 -16.19
CA ILE A 404 -5.62 5.17 -16.51
C ILE A 404 -6.23 4.27 -17.61
N THR A 405 -5.45 3.37 -18.21
CA THR A 405 -5.80 2.53 -19.36
C THR A 405 -5.73 1.03 -19.08
N SER A 406 -5.96 0.62 -17.82
CA SER A 406 -5.89 -0.81 -17.48
C SER A 406 -7.01 -1.60 -18.17
N PRO A 407 -6.70 -2.76 -18.79
CA PRO A 407 -7.70 -3.67 -19.29
C PRO A 407 -8.60 -4.18 -18.17
N LEU A 408 -9.74 -4.72 -18.51
CA LEU A 408 -10.64 -5.35 -17.56
C LEU A 408 -9.92 -6.54 -16.89
N THR A 409 -9.69 -6.45 -15.59
CA THR A 409 -8.91 -7.44 -14.85
C THR A 409 -9.70 -7.95 -13.65
N LEU A 410 -9.64 -9.27 -13.44
CA LEU A 410 -10.14 -9.89 -12.22
C LEU A 410 -9.11 -9.71 -11.11
N VAL A 411 -9.54 -9.25 -9.95
CA VAL A 411 -8.72 -9.15 -8.75
C VAL A 411 -9.40 -9.86 -7.57
N LYS A 412 -8.59 -10.39 -6.66
CA LYS A 412 -9.04 -10.94 -5.39
C LYS A 412 -8.60 -9.99 -4.29
N ALA A 413 -9.53 -9.29 -3.68
CA ALA A 413 -9.20 -8.16 -2.83
C ALA A 413 -10.13 -8.01 -1.62
N VAL A 414 -9.62 -7.30 -0.62
CA VAL A 414 -10.37 -6.86 0.55
C VAL A 414 -10.90 -5.46 0.34
N VAL A 415 -12.15 -5.22 0.69
CA VAL A 415 -12.73 -3.88 0.77
C VAL A 415 -12.21 -3.17 2.02
N ARG A 416 -11.34 -2.19 1.84
CA ARG A 416 -10.75 -1.38 2.93
C ARG A 416 -11.68 -0.34 3.46
N SER A 417 -12.29 0.39 2.57
CA SER A 417 -13.25 1.42 2.93
C SER A 417 -14.30 1.59 1.83
N THR A 418 -15.47 2.04 2.24
CA THR A 418 -16.53 2.45 1.32
C THR A 418 -17.03 3.84 1.71
N LYS A 419 -17.19 4.73 0.72
CA LYS A 419 -17.73 6.07 0.92
C LYS A 419 -18.80 6.40 -0.10
N LYS A 420 -20.05 6.50 0.36
CA LYS A 420 -21.17 6.93 -0.49
C LYS A 420 -21.09 8.42 -0.78
N THR A 421 -21.13 8.78 -2.06
CA THR A 421 -21.29 10.14 -2.55
C THR A 421 -22.69 10.32 -3.15
N PRO A 422 -23.11 11.54 -3.53
CA PRO A 422 -24.40 11.71 -4.21
C PRO A 422 -24.53 10.94 -5.53
N GLN A 423 -23.43 10.67 -6.23
CA GLN A 423 -23.41 10.11 -7.57
C GLN A 423 -22.93 8.67 -7.63
N TYR A 424 -22.00 8.24 -6.75
CA TYR A 424 -21.36 6.92 -6.81
C TYR A 424 -20.95 6.43 -5.42
N LEU A 425 -20.60 5.14 -5.33
CA LEU A 425 -19.88 4.55 -4.20
C LEU A 425 -18.39 4.54 -4.55
N ARG A 426 -17.57 5.19 -3.73
CA ARG A 426 -16.12 5.05 -3.76
C ARG A 426 -15.72 3.86 -2.90
N ILE A 427 -14.91 2.96 -3.45
CA ILE A 427 -14.44 1.75 -2.79
C ILE A 427 -12.92 1.74 -2.84
N GLU A 428 -12.28 1.46 -1.73
CA GLU A 428 -10.85 1.21 -1.65
C GLU A 428 -10.64 -0.29 -1.51
N PHE A 429 -10.05 -0.91 -2.54
CA PHE A 429 -9.62 -2.30 -2.54
C PHE A 429 -8.15 -2.41 -2.18
N GLU A 430 -7.79 -3.53 -1.55
CA GLU A 430 -6.41 -3.88 -1.24
C GLU A 430 -6.18 -5.37 -1.40
N ASP A 431 -5.04 -5.74 -1.99
CA ASP A 431 -4.51 -7.10 -2.06
C ASP A 431 -3.05 -7.13 -1.56
N HIS A 432 -2.38 -8.27 -1.68
CA HIS A 432 -0.98 -8.43 -1.27
C HIS A 432 0.02 -7.55 -2.06
N SER A 433 -0.36 -7.05 -3.22
CA SER A 433 0.50 -6.22 -4.09
C SER A 433 0.33 -4.72 -3.86
N GLY A 434 -0.80 -4.31 -3.26
CA GLY A 434 -1.09 -2.90 -2.99
C GLY A 434 -2.58 -2.59 -2.92
N GLY A 435 -2.93 -1.31 -3.05
CA GLY A 435 -4.31 -0.85 -2.99
C GLY A 435 -4.68 0.05 -4.15
N THR A 436 -5.96 0.07 -4.51
CA THR A 436 -6.51 0.97 -5.52
C THR A 436 -7.88 1.50 -5.14
N THR A 437 -8.23 2.67 -5.66
CA THR A 437 -9.56 3.25 -5.52
C THR A 437 -10.37 3.00 -6.77
N VAL A 438 -11.54 2.39 -6.61
CA VAL A 438 -12.52 2.18 -7.69
C VAL A 438 -13.84 2.86 -7.37
N PHE A 439 -14.64 3.06 -8.40
CA PHE A 439 -15.95 3.67 -8.32
C PHE A 439 -17.00 2.66 -8.76
N ALA A 440 -18.09 2.59 -8.03
CA ALA A 440 -19.24 1.74 -8.33
C ALA A 440 -20.52 2.56 -8.29
N GLU A 441 -21.62 1.98 -8.72
CA GLU A 441 -22.90 2.63 -8.50
C GLU A 441 -23.20 2.79 -7.02
N ARG A 442 -23.91 3.87 -6.69
CA ARG A 442 -24.25 4.25 -5.32
C ARG A 442 -24.93 3.14 -4.52
N ASN A 443 -25.69 2.28 -5.18
CA ASN A 443 -26.47 1.19 -4.56
C ASN A 443 -25.71 -0.14 -4.49
N THR A 444 -24.43 -0.16 -4.86
CA THR A 444 -23.59 -1.36 -4.72
C THR A 444 -23.49 -1.74 -3.25
N GLU A 445 -23.80 -2.97 -2.93
CA GLU A 445 -23.78 -3.53 -1.57
C GLU A 445 -22.42 -4.18 -1.29
N LEU A 446 -21.46 -3.36 -0.93
CA LEU A 446 -20.15 -3.78 -0.44
C LEU A 446 -19.87 -3.08 0.90
N ALA A 447 -19.45 -3.85 1.87
CA ALA A 447 -19.07 -3.38 3.19
C ALA A 447 -17.54 -3.41 3.38
N THR A 448 -17.04 -2.58 4.28
CA THR A 448 -15.65 -2.65 4.73
C THR A 448 -15.37 -4.05 5.30
N ARG A 449 -14.24 -4.63 4.89
CA ARG A 449 -13.78 -6.00 5.18
C ARG A 449 -14.44 -7.12 4.35
N ASP A 450 -15.29 -6.80 3.36
CA ASP A 450 -15.71 -7.83 2.41
C ASP A 450 -14.48 -8.33 1.64
N TYR A 451 -14.37 -9.63 1.45
CA TYR A 451 -13.34 -10.27 0.65
C TYR A 451 -13.98 -10.80 -0.62
N VAL A 452 -13.54 -10.27 -1.76
CA VAL A 452 -14.26 -10.45 -3.02
C VAL A 452 -13.34 -10.75 -4.19
N TYR A 453 -13.86 -11.49 -5.17
CA TYR A 453 -13.39 -11.39 -6.53
C TYR A 453 -14.10 -10.21 -7.20
N ALA A 454 -13.33 -9.29 -7.73
CA ALA A 454 -13.85 -8.09 -8.35
C ALA A 454 -13.29 -7.92 -9.76
N LEU A 455 -14.16 -7.70 -10.73
CA LEU A 455 -13.80 -7.38 -12.10
C LEU A 455 -13.71 -5.86 -12.22
N ILE A 456 -12.49 -5.35 -12.37
CA ILE A 456 -12.18 -3.92 -12.36
C ILE A 456 -11.59 -3.51 -13.71
N GLY A 457 -12.01 -2.38 -14.24
CA GLY A 457 -11.42 -1.73 -15.40
C GLY A 457 -11.64 -0.23 -15.34
N ASP A 458 -10.66 0.57 -15.77
CA ASP A 458 -10.73 2.04 -15.78
C ASP A 458 -11.22 2.66 -14.46
N ARG A 459 -10.75 2.12 -13.31
CA ARG A 459 -11.20 2.49 -11.96
C ARG A 459 -12.69 2.29 -11.70
N THR A 460 -13.35 1.44 -12.47
CA THR A 460 -14.77 1.11 -12.28
C THR A 460 -14.92 -0.35 -11.88
N LEU A 461 -15.77 -0.60 -10.87
CA LEU A 461 -16.19 -1.95 -10.51
C LEU A 461 -17.30 -2.39 -11.48
N HIS A 462 -17.04 -3.45 -12.24
CA HIS A 462 -17.98 -3.98 -13.23
C HIS A 462 -18.83 -5.13 -12.68
N ALA A 463 -18.19 -6.06 -11.97
CA ALA A 463 -18.85 -7.17 -11.30
C ALA A 463 -18.03 -7.59 -10.08
N PHE A 464 -18.67 -8.24 -9.12
CA PHE A 464 -18.01 -8.84 -7.97
C PHE A 464 -18.79 -10.03 -7.45
N CYS A 465 -18.13 -10.89 -6.69
CA CYS A 465 -18.75 -11.94 -5.89
C CYS A 465 -17.95 -12.15 -4.61
N ASP A 466 -18.59 -12.74 -3.60
CA ASP A 466 -17.90 -13.14 -2.37
C ASP A 466 -16.80 -14.15 -2.70
N ALA A 467 -15.62 -13.99 -2.13
CA ALA A 467 -14.46 -14.83 -2.44
C ALA A 467 -14.59 -16.25 -1.85
N TYR A 468 -15.48 -16.46 -0.90
CA TYR A 468 -15.76 -17.76 -0.30
C TYR A 468 -16.96 -18.47 -0.94
N GLU A 469 -17.90 -17.71 -1.54
CA GLU A 469 -19.14 -18.23 -2.16
C GLU A 469 -19.19 -17.95 -3.66
N TYR A 470 -18.06 -18.05 -4.35
CA TYR A 470 -17.93 -17.66 -5.76
C TYR A 470 -18.51 -18.66 -6.76
N HIS A 471 -18.62 -19.97 -6.41
CA HIS A 471 -18.97 -21.05 -7.36
C HIS A 471 -20.30 -20.85 -8.09
N ASP A 472 -21.28 -20.25 -7.45
CA ASP A 472 -22.59 -19.96 -8.06
C ASP A 472 -22.67 -18.60 -8.74
N SER A 473 -21.60 -17.80 -8.66
CA SER A 473 -21.57 -16.45 -9.21
C SER A 473 -21.47 -16.44 -10.73
N ASP A 474 -22.07 -15.43 -11.34
CA ASP A 474 -21.94 -15.19 -12.78
C ASP A 474 -20.48 -14.89 -13.18
N LEU A 475 -19.71 -14.29 -12.26
CA LEU A 475 -18.30 -13.99 -12.48
C LEU A 475 -17.46 -15.29 -12.56
N TYR A 476 -17.70 -16.25 -11.69
CA TYR A 476 -17.07 -17.57 -11.74
C TYR A 476 -17.38 -18.30 -13.04
N LYS A 477 -18.65 -18.33 -13.41
CA LYS A 477 -19.08 -18.97 -14.67
C LYS A 477 -18.39 -18.37 -15.88
N LEU A 478 -18.23 -17.03 -15.92
CA LEU A 478 -17.50 -16.35 -16.96
C LEU A 478 -16.03 -16.77 -17.01
N MET A 479 -15.34 -16.73 -15.88
CA MET A 479 -13.91 -17.03 -15.82
C MET A 479 -13.63 -18.50 -16.19
N MET A 480 -14.48 -19.41 -15.72
CA MET A 480 -14.39 -20.83 -16.10
C MET A 480 -14.69 -21.06 -17.58
N PHE A 481 -15.53 -20.24 -18.17
CA PHE A 481 -15.80 -20.25 -19.62
C PHE A 481 -14.58 -19.81 -20.42
N GLN A 482 -13.89 -18.76 -19.99
CA GLN A 482 -12.65 -18.29 -20.63
C GLN A 482 -11.53 -19.35 -20.56
N ASN A 483 -11.42 -20.06 -19.43
CA ASN A 483 -10.34 -21.04 -19.21
C ASN A 483 -10.55 -22.36 -19.96
N LYS A 484 -11.77 -22.87 -19.99
CA LYS A 484 -12.05 -24.17 -20.63
C LYS A 484 -11.93 -24.12 -22.15
N GLY A 485 -11.53 -22.96 -22.68
CA GLY A 485 -11.27 -22.72 -24.08
C GLY A 485 -12.17 -23.51 -25.01
N LEU A 486 -13.21 -22.87 -25.58
CA LEU A 486 -13.97 -23.38 -26.72
C LEU A 486 -14.68 -24.76 -26.57
N ASN A 487 -14.65 -25.43 -25.41
CA ASN A 487 -15.36 -26.70 -25.19
C ASN A 487 -16.82 -26.50 -24.71
N HIS A 488 -17.47 -25.41 -25.09
CA HIS A 488 -18.90 -25.24 -24.85
C HIS A 488 -19.74 -25.76 -26.03
N GLU A 489 -21.01 -25.91 -25.78
CA GLU A 489 -21.96 -26.52 -26.72
C GLU A 489 -22.04 -25.82 -28.10
N TYR A 490 -21.64 -24.53 -28.18
CA TYR A 490 -21.62 -23.71 -29.40
C TYR A 490 -20.20 -23.41 -29.91
N SER A 491 -19.15 -24.09 -29.39
CA SER A 491 -17.76 -23.87 -29.81
C SER A 491 -17.54 -24.10 -31.33
N TRP A 492 -18.33 -24.97 -31.93
CA TRP A 492 -18.30 -25.25 -33.35
C TRP A 492 -18.68 -24.04 -34.22
N LEU A 493 -19.42 -23.07 -33.70
CA LEU A 493 -19.74 -21.81 -34.39
C LEU A 493 -18.50 -20.89 -34.51
N TYR A 494 -17.47 -21.06 -33.66
CA TYR A 494 -16.24 -20.31 -33.75
C TYR A 494 -15.17 -20.98 -34.63
N GLY A 495 -15.26 -22.27 -34.88
CA GLY A 495 -14.30 -23.04 -35.70
C GLY A 495 -14.28 -22.61 -37.19
N THR A 496 -15.19 -21.75 -37.58
CA THR A 496 -15.26 -21.16 -38.94
C THR A 496 -14.44 -19.87 -39.10
N GLY A 497 -13.66 -19.45 -38.08
CA GLY A 497 -12.89 -18.19 -38.11
C GLY A 497 -13.73 -16.95 -37.90
N LEU A 498 -14.96 -17.11 -37.43
CA LEU A 498 -15.94 -16.08 -37.32
C LEU A 498 -16.36 -15.86 -35.86
N GLY A 499 -15.87 -14.79 -35.28
CA GLY A 499 -16.65 -14.07 -34.28
C GLY A 499 -17.90 -13.41 -34.90
N LEU A 500 -18.07 -13.55 -36.22
CA LEU A 500 -19.18 -13.09 -37.00
C LEU A 500 -19.98 -14.31 -37.46
N VAL A 501 -21.18 -14.46 -36.94
CA VAL A 501 -22.09 -15.55 -37.31
C VAL A 501 -22.73 -15.29 -38.68
N ASP A 502 -22.76 -14.04 -39.10
CA ASP A 502 -22.96 -13.51 -40.44
C ASP A 502 -22.47 -12.05 -40.50
N ASP A 503 -22.56 -11.38 -41.65
CA ASP A 503 -22.11 -9.99 -41.83
C ASP A 503 -22.82 -8.98 -40.88
N GLU A 504 -23.78 -9.41 -40.07
CA GLU A 504 -24.66 -8.55 -39.32
C GLU A 504 -24.71 -8.82 -37.80
N LYS A 505 -24.38 -10.03 -37.32
CA LYS A 505 -24.54 -10.41 -35.92
C LYS A 505 -23.30 -11.10 -35.34
N THR A 506 -22.94 -10.71 -34.14
CA THR A 506 -21.86 -11.31 -33.33
C THR A 506 -22.45 -12.24 -32.29
N LEU A 507 -21.84 -13.41 -32.11
CA LEU A 507 -22.22 -14.34 -31.07
C LEU A 507 -21.67 -13.83 -29.74
N MET A 508 -22.51 -13.72 -28.71
CA MET A 508 -22.13 -13.21 -27.40
C MET A 508 -22.75 -14.01 -26.27
N TYR A 509 -21.96 -14.25 -25.26
CA TYR A 509 -22.39 -14.81 -23.98
C TYR A 509 -22.69 -13.67 -23.01
N ILE A 510 -23.92 -13.58 -22.50
CA ILE A 510 -24.31 -12.59 -21.49
C ILE A 510 -24.04 -13.20 -20.13
N PHE A 511 -23.02 -12.71 -19.42
CA PHE A 511 -22.66 -13.22 -18.10
C PHE A 511 -23.18 -12.37 -16.94
N HIS A 512 -23.50 -11.10 -17.18
CA HIS A 512 -24.06 -10.23 -16.17
C HIS A 512 -25.04 -9.23 -16.77
N GLN A 513 -26.10 -8.93 -16.05
CA GLN A 513 -27.10 -7.95 -16.43
C GLN A 513 -27.35 -6.99 -15.26
N ARG A 514 -27.35 -5.71 -15.57
CA ARG A 514 -27.63 -4.66 -14.62
C ARG A 514 -28.75 -3.76 -15.09
N THR A 515 -29.89 -3.85 -14.44
CA THR A 515 -31.07 -3.03 -14.74
C THR A 515 -31.17 -1.86 -13.78
N PHE A 516 -31.48 -0.69 -14.27
CA PHE A 516 -31.64 0.53 -13.48
C PHE A 516 -32.69 1.46 -14.10
N THR A 517 -33.21 2.36 -13.29
CA THR A 517 -34.21 3.34 -13.71
C THR A 517 -33.54 4.68 -14.03
N THR A 518 -33.83 5.24 -15.19
CA THR A 518 -33.32 6.54 -15.60
C THR A 518 -33.98 7.68 -14.82
N ALA A 519 -33.41 8.91 -14.88
CA ALA A 519 -33.99 10.11 -14.28
C ALA A 519 -35.40 10.47 -14.82
N LYS A 520 -35.83 9.84 -15.92
CA LYS A 520 -37.17 9.97 -16.51
C LYS A 520 -38.09 8.78 -16.20
N ASP A 521 -37.78 8.04 -15.13
CA ASP A 521 -38.55 6.89 -14.65
C ASP A 521 -38.75 5.79 -15.70
N LYS A 522 -37.73 5.51 -16.50
CA LYS A 522 -37.74 4.44 -17.50
C LYS A 522 -36.68 3.42 -17.21
N GLU A 523 -37.03 2.13 -17.21
CA GLU A 523 -36.08 1.03 -17.07
C GLU A 523 -35.16 0.91 -18.27
N MET A 524 -33.87 0.72 -18.02
CA MET A 524 -32.87 0.33 -19.01
C MET A 524 -31.88 -0.66 -18.41
N SER A 525 -31.04 -1.27 -19.22
CA SER A 525 -30.10 -2.27 -18.76
C SER A 525 -28.74 -2.14 -19.42
N ASN A 526 -27.69 -2.43 -18.65
CA ASN A 526 -26.37 -2.74 -19.18
C ASN A 526 -26.20 -4.26 -19.16
N LEU A 527 -25.81 -4.82 -20.28
CA LEU A 527 -25.42 -6.22 -20.41
C LEU A 527 -23.91 -6.27 -20.50
N TYR A 528 -23.32 -7.18 -19.78
CA TYR A 528 -21.90 -7.48 -19.86
C TYR A 528 -21.76 -8.80 -20.60
N CYS A 529 -21.07 -8.76 -21.71
CA CYS A 529 -21.04 -9.84 -22.69
C CYS A 529 -19.60 -10.20 -23.04
N TRP A 530 -19.41 -11.44 -23.45
CA TRP A 530 -18.15 -11.97 -23.95
C TRP A 530 -18.36 -12.57 -25.35
N ASP A 531 -17.45 -12.27 -26.29
CA ASP A 531 -17.52 -12.74 -27.68
C ASP A 531 -16.57 -13.91 -27.98
N GLY A 532 -15.95 -14.47 -26.96
CA GLY A 532 -14.92 -15.51 -27.10
C GLY A 532 -13.49 -14.96 -26.94
N HIS A 533 -13.30 -13.64 -27.05
CA HIS A 533 -11.99 -12.98 -26.95
C HIS A 533 -12.01 -11.78 -26.01
N ASN A 534 -13.05 -10.95 -26.12
CA ASN A 534 -13.12 -9.68 -25.39
C ASN A 534 -14.41 -9.58 -24.60
N ILE A 535 -14.37 -8.75 -23.55
CA ILE A 535 -15.55 -8.39 -22.78
C ILE A 535 -16.05 -7.02 -23.26
N PHE A 536 -17.37 -6.92 -23.46
CA PHE A 536 -18.05 -5.72 -23.91
C PHE A 536 -19.16 -5.33 -22.96
N LYS A 537 -19.45 -4.04 -22.93
CA LYS A 537 -20.64 -3.51 -22.30
C LYS A 537 -21.66 -3.13 -23.39
N ILE A 538 -22.84 -3.70 -23.31
CA ILE A 538 -23.96 -3.36 -24.21
C ILE A 538 -24.99 -2.55 -23.42
N VAL A 539 -25.25 -1.34 -23.88
CA VAL A 539 -26.26 -0.46 -23.28
C VAL A 539 -27.59 -0.72 -24.01
N VAL A 540 -28.58 -1.17 -23.26
CA VAL A 540 -29.93 -1.42 -23.77
C VAL A 540 -30.86 -0.28 -23.35
N PHE A 541 -31.14 0.63 -24.26
CA PHE A 541 -31.98 1.79 -23.98
C PHE A 541 -33.44 1.42 -23.69
N PRO A 542 -34.20 2.26 -22.98
CA PRO A 542 -35.53 1.91 -22.45
C PRO A 542 -36.52 1.39 -23.47
N THR A 543 -36.51 1.96 -24.69
CA THR A 543 -37.42 1.55 -25.77
C THR A 543 -37.16 0.14 -26.27
N VAL A 544 -35.88 -0.24 -26.35
CA VAL A 544 -35.46 -1.59 -26.74
C VAL A 544 -35.62 -2.54 -25.56
N PHE A 545 -35.17 -2.13 -24.39
CA PHE A 545 -35.22 -2.97 -23.19
C PHE A 545 -36.63 -3.44 -22.83
N LYS A 546 -37.63 -2.55 -22.93
CA LYS A 546 -39.03 -2.92 -22.69
C LYS A 546 -39.49 -4.09 -23.60
N LYS A 547 -38.94 -4.18 -24.81
CA LYS A 547 -39.32 -5.22 -25.78
C LYS A 547 -38.57 -6.53 -25.62
N ILE A 548 -37.28 -6.46 -25.19
CA ILE A 548 -36.39 -7.62 -25.15
C ILE A 548 -36.13 -8.17 -23.75
N LYS A 549 -36.56 -7.51 -22.69
CA LYS A 549 -36.29 -7.95 -21.28
C LYS A 549 -36.75 -9.37 -20.97
N HIS A 550 -37.74 -9.89 -21.67
CA HIS A 550 -38.24 -11.25 -21.53
C HIS A 550 -37.40 -12.29 -22.30
N ILE A 551 -36.56 -11.85 -23.25
CA ILE A 551 -35.70 -12.69 -24.08
C ILE A 551 -34.33 -12.81 -23.40
N ILE A 552 -33.82 -11.72 -22.79
CA ILE A 552 -32.51 -11.67 -22.17
C ILE A 552 -32.46 -12.61 -20.95
N LYS A 553 -31.53 -13.55 -20.99
CA LYS A 553 -31.19 -14.42 -19.87
C LYS A 553 -29.70 -14.33 -19.62
N VAL A 554 -29.34 -14.09 -18.35
CA VAL A 554 -27.94 -14.20 -17.91
C VAL A 554 -27.50 -15.65 -18.04
N ASN A 555 -26.23 -15.88 -18.29
CA ASN A 555 -25.61 -17.18 -18.57
C ASN A 555 -26.16 -17.88 -19.81
N SER A 556 -26.43 -17.12 -20.84
CA SER A 556 -26.95 -17.65 -22.13
C SER A 556 -26.27 -16.98 -23.31
N TRP A 557 -26.25 -17.69 -24.43
CA TRP A 557 -25.71 -17.21 -25.70
C TRP A 557 -26.77 -16.54 -26.56
N PHE A 558 -26.35 -15.45 -27.18
CA PHE A 558 -27.20 -14.67 -28.11
C PHE A 558 -26.40 -14.27 -29.33
N ALA A 559 -27.06 -14.24 -30.48
CA ALA A 559 -26.57 -13.56 -31.67
C ALA A 559 -27.06 -12.11 -31.64
N VAL A 560 -26.13 -11.15 -31.61
CA VAL A 560 -26.44 -9.72 -31.35
C VAL A 560 -25.89 -8.85 -32.49
N ARG A 561 -26.71 -7.94 -33.01
CA ARG A 561 -26.26 -6.85 -33.88
C ARG A 561 -25.97 -5.63 -33.01
N LEU A 562 -24.75 -5.12 -33.12
CA LEU A 562 -24.24 -4.04 -32.29
C LEU A 562 -23.91 -2.80 -33.11
N GLU A 563 -24.22 -1.63 -32.54
CA GLU A 563 -23.76 -0.35 -33.04
C GLU A 563 -22.82 0.26 -31.97
N LYS A 564 -21.62 0.67 -32.37
CA LYS A 564 -20.66 1.29 -31.48
C LYS A 564 -21.15 2.65 -31.01
N ILE A 565 -21.12 2.92 -29.71
CA ILE A 565 -21.46 4.22 -29.16
C ILE A 565 -20.18 5.05 -29.16
N GLU A 566 -20.12 6.10 -29.95
CA GLU A 566 -19.11 7.15 -29.87
C GLU A 566 -19.45 8.06 -28.69
N ASP A 567 -18.89 7.78 -27.52
CA ASP A 567 -19.13 8.60 -26.34
C ASP A 567 -17.94 9.52 -26.06
N LYS A 568 -18.18 10.82 -26.13
CA LYS A 568 -17.18 11.88 -25.87
C LYS A 568 -17.00 12.22 -24.40
N GLN A 569 -17.76 11.65 -23.47
CA GLN A 569 -17.84 12.12 -22.08
C GLN A 569 -17.92 11.04 -20.98
N THR A 570 -17.87 9.75 -21.27
CA THR A 570 -17.89 8.74 -20.21
C THR A 570 -16.49 8.35 -19.73
N LEU A 571 -16.33 8.27 -18.42
CA LEU A 571 -15.13 7.82 -17.69
C LEU A 571 -14.81 6.32 -17.90
N THR A 572 -15.61 5.59 -18.67
CA THR A 572 -15.45 4.15 -18.90
C THR A 572 -15.01 3.90 -20.32
N ARG A 573 -13.80 3.39 -20.50
CA ARG A 573 -13.20 3.04 -21.80
C ARG A 573 -13.52 1.62 -22.30
N LEU A 574 -14.47 0.91 -21.71
CA LEU A 574 -14.99 -0.27 -22.36
C LEU A 574 -15.70 0.17 -23.64
N ASP A 575 -15.33 -0.44 -24.75
CA ASP A 575 -16.09 -0.26 -25.98
C ASP A 575 -17.57 -0.51 -25.67
N SER A 576 -18.33 0.57 -25.69
CA SER A 576 -19.75 0.53 -25.38
C SER A 576 -20.53 0.44 -26.68
N TYR A 577 -21.43 -0.52 -26.72
CA TYR A 577 -22.29 -0.78 -27.88
C TYR A 577 -23.75 -0.63 -27.49
N LYS A 578 -24.62 -0.39 -28.44
CA LYS A 578 -26.06 -0.45 -28.23
C LYS A 578 -26.67 -1.49 -29.20
N ILE A 579 -27.81 -2.03 -28.79
CA ILE A 579 -28.65 -2.84 -29.67
C ILE A 579 -29.55 -1.89 -30.48
N GLU A 580 -29.47 -1.94 -31.79
CA GLU A 580 -30.24 -1.05 -32.69
C GLU A 580 -31.74 -1.21 -32.53
N SER A 581 -32.21 -2.44 -32.41
CA SER A 581 -33.65 -2.75 -32.34
C SER A 581 -33.88 -4.07 -31.59
N ASP A 582 -35.14 -4.37 -31.29
CA ASP A 582 -35.57 -5.65 -30.74
C ASP A 582 -35.26 -6.86 -31.64
N ALA A 583 -35.13 -6.66 -32.94
CA ALA A 583 -34.68 -7.68 -33.90
C ALA A 583 -33.13 -7.88 -33.87
N GLY A 584 -32.42 -6.99 -33.22
CA GLY A 584 -30.94 -7.03 -33.09
C GLY A 584 -30.42 -8.07 -32.10
N ILE A 585 -31.25 -8.75 -31.31
CA ILE A 585 -30.85 -9.80 -30.38
C ILE A 585 -31.77 -11.03 -30.56
N ILE A 586 -31.15 -12.21 -30.57
CA ILE A 586 -31.88 -13.47 -30.68
C ILE A 586 -31.11 -14.55 -29.90
N ALA A 587 -31.82 -15.40 -29.15
CA ALA A 587 -31.21 -16.56 -28.51
C ALA A 587 -30.53 -17.46 -29.55
N VAL A 588 -29.39 -18.00 -29.25
CA VAL A 588 -28.53 -18.71 -30.22
C VAL A 588 -29.24 -19.93 -30.81
N GLU A 589 -30.04 -20.65 -30.04
CA GLU A 589 -30.81 -21.80 -30.50
C GLU A 589 -31.77 -21.40 -31.63
N ASN A 590 -32.50 -20.32 -31.42
CA ASN A 590 -33.41 -19.77 -32.41
C ASN A 590 -32.69 -19.24 -33.67
N TYR A 591 -31.47 -18.72 -33.47
CA TYR A 591 -30.62 -18.27 -34.58
C TYR A 591 -30.16 -19.45 -35.44
N ILE A 592 -29.66 -20.51 -34.81
CA ILE A 592 -29.22 -21.76 -35.46
C ILE A 592 -30.39 -22.34 -36.29
N GLU A 593 -31.56 -22.43 -35.68
CA GLU A 593 -32.77 -22.95 -36.34
C GLU A 593 -33.16 -22.10 -37.57
N ARG A 594 -33.21 -20.77 -37.41
CA ARG A 594 -33.58 -19.84 -38.52
C ARG A 594 -32.59 -19.87 -39.68
N LYS A 595 -31.29 -20.10 -39.40
CA LYS A 595 -30.25 -20.15 -40.43
C LYS A 595 -30.02 -21.56 -40.97
N GLY A 596 -30.66 -22.57 -40.39
CA GLY A 596 -30.51 -23.98 -40.81
C GLY A 596 -29.09 -24.52 -40.57
N LEU A 597 -28.37 -23.99 -39.58
CA LEU A 597 -26.99 -24.40 -39.25
C LEU A 597 -27.01 -25.76 -38.57
N LYS A 598 -26.10 -26.66 -38.96
CA LYS A 598 -25.96 -27.97 -38.36
C LYS A 598 -24.52 -28.16 -37.87
N LYS A 599 -24.35 -28.63 -36.66
CA LYS A 599 -23.03 -28.88 -36.04
C LYS A 599 -22.17 -29.79 -36.91
N GLU A 600 -22.76 -30.82 -37.51
CA GLU A 600 -22.09 -31.82 -38.35
C GLU A 600 -21.51 -31.24 -39.66
N SER A 601 -21.91 -30.03 -40.05
CA SER A 601 -21.42 -29.34 -41.26
C SER A 601 -20.13 -28.55 -40.99
N TYR A 602 -19.67 -28.45 -39.72
CA TYR A 602 -18.58 -27.58 -39.28
C TYR A 602 -17.56 -28.30 -38.36
N VAL A 603 -17.68 -29.60 -38.17
CA VAL A 603 -16.72 -30.45 -37.40
C VAL A 603 -15.74 -31.14 -38.35
#